data_769cf8f44c4c677847308fb7b5667d01
#
_entry.id   769cf8f44c4c677847308fb7b5667d01
#
_cell.length_a   1.000
_cell.length_b   1.000
_cell.length_c   1.000
_cell.angle_alpha   90.00
_cell.angle_beta   90.00
_cell.angle_gamma   90.00
#
_symmetry.space_group_name_H-M   'P 1'
#
loop_
_entity.id
_entity.type
_entity.pdbx_description
1 polymer ?
#
loop_
_entity_poly.entity_id
_entity_poly.type
_entity_poly.pdbx_seq_one_letter_code
_entity_poly.pdbx_strand_id
1 'polypeptide(L)'
;MKITVLGSGGWGTALSILLHDNGHQVTLWSFQAQEAETMRATHENPMLKGVALPEGITFVNDFSPVSDSDMVVFATPSFAVRQTARNAAPFLRPGTAVVSVTKGIEGKTGLRMSEIIREEIHNSCQVVALSGPSHAEEVGRKVPTGVVAACADLAAAELVQDTFMSPVFRVYTNPDIVGVELGGALKNVIALCCGVSDGMGLGDNTKALMMTRGMTEMARLGVALGGRSETFAGLSGMGDLIVTCTSMHSRNRRAGILIGKGESAQQAMQEVGATVEGYYAAESAHMLAEKVGVDMPICRSAYEVLYEGRPVQHVLEDLMGRQKRGESDQSWI
;
A
#
# COMPACT_ATOMS: atom_id res chain seq x y z
N MET A 1 21.59 12.22 5.38
CA MET A 1 21.61 10.78 5.66
C MET A 1 21.93 10.00 4.39
N LYS A 2 22.45 8.78 4.52
CA LYS A 2 22.54 7.80 3.44
C LYS A 2 21.30 6.90 3.50
N ILE A 3 20.53 6.84 2.43
CA ILE A 3 19.25 6.12 2.40
C ILE A 3 19.22 5.14 1.23
N THR A 4 18.94 3.87 1.52
CA THR A 4 18.70 2.87 0.48
C THR A 4 17.21 2.58 0.37
N VAL A 5 16.64 2.78 -0.83
CA VAL A 5 15.25 2.43 -1.16
C VAL A 5 15.25 1.09 -1.89
N LEU A 6 14.63 0.09 -1.31
CA LEU A 6 14.51 -1.27 -1.84
C LEU A 6 13.22 -1.41 -2.64
N GLY A 7 13.33 -1.26 -3.96
CA GLY A 7 12.21 -1.38 -4.90
C GLY A 7 12.09 -0.18 -5.83
N SER A 8 12.35 -0.40 -7.11
CA SER A 8 12.32 0.60 -8.20
C SER A 8 10.95 0.74 -8.89
N GLY A 9 9.86 0.32 -8.24
CA GLY A 9 8.51 0.63 -8.70
C GLY A 9 8.24 2.14 -8.69
N GLY A 10 7.13 2.59 -9.29
CA GLY A 10 6.80 4.02 -9.34
C GLY A 10 6.86 4.70 -7.97
N TRP A 11 6.36 4.04 -6.91
CA TRP A 11 6.36 4.59 -5.55
C TRP A 11 7.77 4.72 -4.94
N GLY A 12 8.58 3.67 -5.00
CA GLY A 12 9.96 3.73 -4.51
C GLY A 12 10.79 4.77 -5.26
N THR A 13 10.58 4.90 -6.57
CA THR A 13 11.23 5.91 -7.40
C THR A 13 10.80 7.33 -7.01
N ALA A 14 9.50 7.59 -6.83
CA ALA A 14 9.00 8.90 -6.41
C ALA A 14 9.55 9.32 -5.04
N LEU A 15 9.62 8.36 -4.09
CA LEU A 15 10.24 8.61 -2.78
C LEU A 15 11.75 8.83 -2.86
N SER A 16 12.45 8.15 -3.77
CA SER A 16 13.88 8.39 -4.00
C SER A 16 14.16 9.81 -4.49
N ILE A 17 13.31 10.33 -5.37
CA ILE A 17 13.38 11.73 -5.83
C ILE A 17 13.11 12.69 -4.66
N LEU A 18 12.05 12.46 -3.88
CA LEU A 18 11.71 13.26 -2.72
C LEU A 18 12.86 13.32 -1.71
N LEU A 19 13.43 12.18 -1.37
CA LEU A 19 14.53 12.08 -0.41
C LEU A 19 15.81 12.76 -0.94
N HIS A 20 16.10 12.62 -2.23
CA HIS A 20 17.21 13.33 -2.88
C HIS A 20 16.99 14.85 -2.82
N ASP A 21 15.79 15.33 -3.14
CA ASP A 21 15.44 16.76 -3.08
C ASP A 21 15.54 17.31 -1.64
N ASN A 22 15.30 16.49 -0.63
CA ASN A 22 15.51 16.81 0.78
C ASN A 22 17.00 16.83 1.19
N GLY A 23 17.94 16.62 0.26
CA GLY A 23 19.39 16.69 0.51
C GLY A 23 20.01 15.40 1.04
N HIS A 24 19.36 14.25 0.89
CA HIS A 24 19.90 12.95 1.29
C HIS A 24 20.68 12.29 0.15
N GLN A 25 21.65 11.43 0.49
CA GLN A 25 22.32 10.55 -0.45
C GLN A 25 21.45 9.30 -0.65
N VAL A 26 20.91 9.14 -1.85
CA VAL A 26 19.90 8.08 -2.12
C VAL A 26 20.46 7.03 -3.05
N THR A 27 20.31 5.78 -2.65
CA THR A 27 20.51 4.61 -3.50
C THR A 27 19.17 3.92 -3.74
N LEU A 28 18.81 3.74 -5.01
CA LEU A 28 17.61 3.00 -5.41
C LEU A 28 18.00 1.61 -5.91
N TRP A 29 17.55 0.59 -5.21
CA TRP A 29 17.74 -0.81 -5.58
C TRP A 29 16.61 -1.30 -6.48
N SER A 30 16.98 -1.96 -7.58
CA SER A 30 16.06 -2.66 -8.48
C SER A 30 16.31 -4.16 -8.41
N PHE A 31 15.23 -4.93 -8.44
CA PHE A 31 15.29 -6.40 -8.50
C PHE A 31 15.95 -6.89 -9.79
N GLN A 32 15.73 -6.21 -10.91
CA GLN A 32 16.33 -6.54 -12.20
C GLN A 32 17.53 -5.64 -12.49
N ALA A 33 18.67 -6.25 -12.79
CA ALA A 33 19.90 -5.51 -13.13
C ALA A 33 19.67 -4.60 -14.35
N GLN A 34 18.93 -5.08 -15.36
CA GLN A 34 18.63 -4.32 -16.56
C GLN A 34 17.83 -3.03 -16.28
N GLU A 35 16.93 -3.05 -15.30
CA GLU A 35 16.19 -1.84 -14.89
C GLU A 35 17.14 -0.80 -14.26
N ALA A 36 18.05 -1.25 -13.38
CA ALA A 36 19.05 -0.37 -12.77
C ALA A 36 19.98 0.25 -13.83
N GLU A 37 20.42 -0.53 -14.82
CA GLU A 37 21.23 -0.05 -15.93
C GLU A 37 20.47 0.96 -16.81
N THR A 38 19.22 0.67 -17.12
CA THR A 38 18.36 1.57 -17.90
C THR A 38 18.20 2.91 -17.18
N MET A 39 17.82 2.90 -15.89
CA MET A 39 17.68 4.12 -15.10
C MET A 39 18.99 4.92 -15.02
N ARG A 40 20.14 4.24 -14.91
CA ARG A 40 21.47 4.89 -14.91
C ARG A 40 21.79 5.56 -16.24
N ALA A 41 21.41 4.93 -17.35
CA ALA A 41 21.73 5.43 -18.70
C ALA A 41 20.76 6.52 -19.17
N THR A 42 19.48 6.41 -18.81
CA THR A 42 18.43 7.30 -19.35
C THR A 42 17.94 8.36 -18.39
N HIS A 43 18.22 8.22 -17.09
CA HIS A 43 17.61 9.02 -16.04
C HIS A 43 16.08 9.04 -16.10
N GLU A 44 15.49 7.93 -16.54
CA GLU A 44 14.03 7.71 -16.60
C GLU A 44 13.65 6.35 -16.02
N ASN A 45 12.45 6.27 -15.44
CA ASN A 45 11.87 5.00 -15.01
C ASN A 45 10.53 4.77 -15.72
N PRO A 46 10.38 3.67 -16.50
CA PRO A 46 9.12 3.36 -17.17
C PRO A 46 7.92 3.21 -16.22
N MET A 47 8.18 2.89 -14.93
CA MET A 47 7.16 2.78 -13.89
C MET A 47 6.72 4.14 -13.32
N LEU A 48 7.43 5.25 -13.66
CA LEU A 48 7.12 6.63 -13.26
C LEU A 48 7.28 7.57 -14.46
N LYS A 49 6.49 7.34 -15.50
CA LYS A 49 6.59 8.03 -16.78
C LYS A 49 6.48 9.55 -16.65
N GLY A 50 7.32 10.26 -17.38
CA GLY A 50 7.30 11.72 -17.49
C GLY A 50 7.91 12.44 -16.27
N VAL A 51 8.62 11.72 -15.41
CA VAL A 51 9.38 12.29 -14.29
C VAL A 51 10.86 11.93 -14.47
N ALA A 52 11.71 12.95 -14.62
CA ALA A 52 13.15 12.76 -14.74
C ALA A 52 13.78 12.39 -13.39
N LEU A 53 14.73 11.47 -13.40
CA LEU A 53 15.47 11.05 -12.21
C LEU A 53 16.70 11.97 -12.02
N PRO A 54 16.91 12.53 -10.80
CA PRO A 54 18.09 13.32 -10.48
C PRO A 54 19.40 12.54 -10.70
N GLU A 55 20.44 13.21 -11.21
CA GLU A 55 21.77 12.60 -11.42
C GLU A 55 22.44 12.10 -10.13
N GLY A 56 22.04 12.67 -8.98
CA GLY A 56 22.59 12.30 -7.66
C GLY A 56 22.06 10.99 -7.07
N ILE A 57 21.08 10.35 -7.72
CA ILE A 57 20.57 9.04 -7.25
C ILE A 57 21.44 7.91 -7.82
N THR A 58 21.89 7.03 -6.94
CA THR A 58 22.64 5.81 -7.33
C THR A 58 21.67 4.67 -7.60
N PHE A 59 21.85 3.95 -8.72
CA PHE A 59 21.01 2.80 -9.07
C PHE A 59 21.80 1.51 -8.96
N VAL A 60 21.29 0.52 -8.23
CA VAL A 60 21.99 -0.76 -7.96
C VAL A 60 21.04 -1.96 -8.06
N ASN A 61 21.65 -3.14 -8.17
CA ASN A 61 20.92 -4.43 -8.16
C ASN A 61 21.43 -5.37 -7.04
N ASP A 62 22.31 -4.91 -6.17
CA ASP A 62 22.82 -5.67 -5.03
C ASP A 62 22.48 -4.98 -3.70
N PHE A 63 22.57 -5.71 -2.59
CA PHE A 63 22.20 -5.21 -1.27
C PHE A 63 23.38 -4.57 -0.50
N SER A 64 24.58 -4.50 -1.07
CA SER A 64 25.78 -3.97 -0.37
C SER A 64 25.58 -2.53 0.16
N PRO A 65 24.85 -1.60 -0.52
CA PRO A 65 24.64 -0.26 0.00
C PRO A 65 23.86 -0.19 1.32
N VAL A 66 23.07 -1.25 1.63
CA VAL A 66 22.34 -1.34 2.90
C VAL A 66 23.29 -1.26 4.09
N SER A 67 24.51 -1.80 3.95
CA SER A 67 25.52 -1.83 5.02
C SER A 67 26.06 -0.45 5.40
N ASP A 68 25.90 0.55 4.56
CA ASP A 68 26.34 1.93 4.82
C ASP A 68 25.16 2.91 4.99
N SER A 69 23.93 2.39 5.02
CA SER A 69 22.72 3.20 5.13
C SER A 69 22.40 3.57 6.58
N ASP A 70 22.00 4.83 6.77
CA ASP A 70 21.38 5.32 8.01
C ASP A 70 19.90 4.92 8.08
N MET A 71 19.26 4.80 6.89
CA MET A 71 17.86 4.40 6.75
C MET A 71 17.67 3.47 5.55
N VAL A 72 16.80 2.47 5.70
CA VAL A 72 16.40 1.55 4.63
C VAL A 72 14.89 1.61 4.44
N VAL A 73 14.43 1.85 3.22
CA VAL A 73 13.02 1.99 2.86
C VAL A 73 12.59 0.79 2.01
N PHE A 74 11.66 0.00 2.51
CA PHE A 74 11.07 -1.14 1.78
C PHE A 74 9.89 -0.66 0.92
N ALA A 75 10.06 -0.68 -0.40
CA ALA A 75 9.10 -0.21 -1.41
C ALA A 75 8.77 -1.29 -2.46
N THR A 76 9.06 -2.56 -2.16
CA THR A 76 8.71 -3.70 -3.02
C THR A 76 7.22 -4.03 -2.94
N PRO A 77 6.63 -4.76 -3.91
CA PRO A 77 5.30 -5.33 -3.79
C PRO A 77 5.15 -6.21 -2.54
N SER A 78 3.93 -6.32 -2.00
CA SER A 78 3.66 -7.01 -0.73
C SER A 78 4.16 -8.46 -0.70
N PHE A 79 3.97 -9.20 -1.79
CA PHE A 79 4.43 -10.59 -1.92
C PHE A 79 5.97 -10.75 -1.94
N ALA A 80 6.71 -9.67 -2.20
CA ALA A 80 8.17 -9.68 -2.28
C ALA A 80 8.87 -9.18 -1.00
N VAL A 81 8.14 -8.56 -0.06
CA VAL A 81 8.72 -7.95 1.14
C VAL A 81 9.54 -8.95 1.95
N ARG A 82 9.00 -10.15 2.21
CA ARG A 82 9.69 -11.19 2.99
C ARG A 82 11.05 -11.56 2.40
N GLN A 83 11.08 -11.86 1.11
CA GLN A 83 12.33 -12.24 0.46
C GLN A 83 13.32 -11.06 0.40
N THR A 84 12.83 -9.85 0.16
CA THR A 84 13.66 -8.64 0.16
C THR A 84 14.25 -8.38 1.54
N ALA A 85 13.45 -8.50 2.61
CA ALA A 85 13.91 -8.34 3.98
C ALA A 85 14.97 -9.39 4.37
N ARG A 86 14.74 -10.66 4.02
CA ARG A 86 15.70 -11.76 4.22
C ARG A 86 17.03 -11.49 3.53
N ASN A 87 17.00 -11.00 2.29
CA ASN A 87 18.21 -10.71 1.53
C ASN A 87 18.94 -9.46 2.04
N ALA A 88 18.22 -8.47 2.56
CA ALA A 88 18.80 -7.26 3.13
C ALA A 88 19.35 -7.47 4.56
N ALA A 89 18.77 -8.41 5.32
CA ALA A 89 19.11 -8.65 6.73
C ALA A 89 20.62 -8.80 7.03
N PRO A 90 21.42 -9.54 6.24
CA PRO A 90 22.87 -9.67 6.50
C PRO A 90 23.65 -8.35 6.40
N PHE A 91 23.11 -7.35 5.74
CA PHE A 91 23.73 -6.04 5.51
C PHE A 91 23.25 -4.97 6.50
N LEU A 92 22.13 -5.22 7.21
CA LEU A 92 21.59 -4.24 8.14
C LEU A 92 22.42 -4.12 9.42
N ARG A 93 22.83 -2.89 9.73
CA ARG A 93 23.56 -2.60 10.97
C ARG A 93 22.59 -2.30 12.13
N PRO A 94 22.99 -2.58 13.38
CA PRO A 94 22.26 -2.06 14.54
C PRO A 94 22.11 -0.53 14.47
N GLY A 95 20.91 -0.02 14.74
CA GLY A 95 20.60 1.41 14.71
C GLY A 95 20.19 1.95 13.33
N THR A 96 20.24 1.16 12.25
CA THR A 96 19.68 1.56 10.96
C THR A 96 18.16 1.73 11.10
N ALA A 97 17.62 2.90 10.70
CA ALA A 97 16.19 3.12 10.66
C ALA A 97 15.55 2.30 9.53
N VAL A 98 14.42 1.66 9.82
CA VAL A 98 13.71 0.83 8.84
C VAL A 98 12.31 1.37 8.59
N VAL A 99 11.98 1.61 7.33
CA VAL A 99 10.69 2.15 6.91
C VAL A 99 10.02 1.19 5.92
N SER A 100 8.76 0.85 6.16
CA SER A 100 7.93 0.15 5.20
C SER A 100 6.97 1.14 4.54
N VAL A 101 6.99 1.21 3.22
CA VAL A 101 6.04 2.00 2.43
C VAL A 101 5.12 1.10 1.60
N THR A 102 5.24 -0.21 1.79
CA THR A 102 4.45 -1.23 1.11
C THR A 102 3.09 -1.37 1.77
N LYS A 103 2.04 -1.36 0.94
CA LYS A 103 0.64 -1.48 1.38
C LYS A 103 0.13 -2.89 1.06
N GLY A 104 0.09 -3.77 2.04
CA GLY A 104 -0.35 -5.15 1.84
C GLY A 104 -0.33 -5.98 3.12
N ILE A 105 -0.80 -7.21 2.99
CA ILE A 105 -0.82 -8.26 4.02
C ILE A 105 -0.34 -9.54 3.34
N GLU A 106 0.49 -10.32 4.01
CA GLU A 106 0.98 -11.59 3.44
C GLU A 106 -0.14 -12.65 3.45
N GLY A 107 -0.52 -13.16 2.28
CA GLY A 107 -1.67 -14.06 2.13
C GLY A 107 -1.59 -15.35 2.95
N LYS A 108 -0.39 -15.93 3.10
CA LYS A 108 -0.20 -17.21 3.80
C LYS A 108 -0.26 -17.10 5.32
N THR A 109 0.20 -16.00 5.88
CA THR A 109 0.39 -15.82 7.32
C THR A 109 -0.58 -14.82 7.93
N GLY A 110 -1.09 -13.88 7.13
CA GLY A 110 -1.86 -12.72 7.59
C GLY A 110 -1.01 -11.66 8.26
N LEU A 111 0.33 -11.75 8.17
CA LEU A 111 1.23 -10.79 8.76
C LEU A 111 1.24 -9.46 7.98
N ARG A 112 1.32 -8.36 8.72
CA ARG A 112 1.53 -7.02 8.18
C ARG A 112 2.99 -6.88 7.72
N MET A 113 3.26 -5.94 6.84
CA MET A 113 4.60 -5.75 6.28
C MET A 113 5.66 -5.47 7.35
N SER A 114 5.33 -4.68 8.37
CA SER A 114 6.25 -4.42 9.49
C SER A 114 6.59 -5.66 10.32
N GLU A 115 5.64 -6.58 10.46
CA GLU A 115 5.86 -7.85 11.17
C GLU A 115 6.78 -8.77 10.37
N ILE A 116 6.55 -8.90 9.06
CA ILE A 116 7.41 -9.65 8.15
C ILE A 116 8.85 -9.15 8.19
N ILE A 117 9.02 -7.83 8.09
CA ILE A 117 10.35 -7.20 8.12
C ILE A 117 11.04 -7.50 9.45
N ARG A 118 10.34 -7.40 10.60
CA ARG A 118 10.90 -7.74 11.91
C ARG A 118 11.30 -9.21 12.04
N GLU A 119 10.47 -10.12 11.50
CA GLU A 119 10.80 -11.55 11.51
C GLU A 119 12.08 -11.88 10.76
N GLU A 120 12.27 -11.28 9.59
CA GLU A 120 13.41 -11.59 8.71
C GLU A 120 14.71 -10.88 9.11
N ILE A 121 14.60 -9.67 9.68
CA ILE A 121 15.79 -8.88 10.05
C ILE A 121 16.43 -9.38 11.34
N HIS A 122 15.68 -10.02 12.23
CA HIS A 122 16.14 -10.53 13.53
C HIS A 122 16.91 -9.46 14.37
N ASN A 123 16.68 -8.19 14.10
CA ASN A 123 17.34 -7.07 14.75
C ASN A 123 16.33 -6.29 15.59
N SER A 124 16.79 -5.64 16.66
CA SER A 124 15.97 -4.81 17.55
C SER A 124 15.53 -3.48 16.92
N CYS A 125 15.56 -3.35 15.58
CA CYS A 125 15.16 -2.11 14.91
C CYS A 125 13.65 -1.88 14.98
N GLN A 126 13.26 -0.63 15.19
CA GLN A 126 11.88 -0.21 15.04
C GLN A 126 11.55 -0.09 13.54
N VAL A 127 10.46 -0.72 13.12
CA VAL A 127 9.95 -0.56 11.76
C VAL A 127 8.84 0.47 11.78
N VAL A 128 9.00 1.52 10.99
CA VAL A 128 8.00 2.58 10.81
C VAL A 128 7.22 2.31 9.52
N ALA A 129 5.89 2.35 9.58
CA ALA A 129 5.05 2.29 8.39
C ALA A 129 4.77 3.71 7.89
N LEU A 130 5.02 3.99 6.60
CA LEU A 130 4.66 5.25 5.95
C LEU A 130 3.51 4.99 4.96
N SER A 131 2.34 5.58 5.21
CA SER A 131 1.12 5.33 4.42
C SER A 131 0.25 6.58 4.33
N GLY A 132 -0.71 6.60 3.40
CA GLY A 132 -1.62 7.72 3.15
C GLY A 132 -1.88 7.95 1.66
N PRO A 133 -2.71 8.94 1.27
CA PRO A 133 -3.02 9.25 -0.11
C PRO A 133 -1.76 9.72 -0.84
N SER A 134 -1.19 8.87 -1.69
CA SER A 134 0.14 9.09 -2.25
C SER A 134 0.33 8.36 -3.58
N HIS A 135 -0.32 8.84 -4.64
CA HIS A 135 -0.02 8.36 -5.99
C HIS A 135 1.39 8.78 -6.40
N ALA A 136 2.19 7.81 -6.86
CA ALA A 136 3.58 8.01 -7.23
C ALA A 136 3.76 9.10 -8.29
N GLU A 137 2.84 9.15 -9.25
CA GLU A 137 2.83 10.12 -10.35
C GLU A 137 2.64 11.55 -9.87
N GLU A 138 1.86 11.75 -8.80
CA GLU A 138 1.64 13.07 -8.20
C GLU A 138 2.83 13.48 -7.34
N VAL A 139 3.33 12.58 -6.50
CA VAL A 139 4.50 12.83 -5.65
C VAL A 139 5.73 13.11 -6.50
N GLY A 140 5.98 12.33 -7.56
CA GLY A 140 7.09 12.55 -8.49
C GLY A 140 7.02 13.91 -9.22
N ARG A 141 5.82 14.47 -9.40
CA ARG A 141 5.59 15.81 -9.95
C ARG A 141 5.51 16.91 -8.89
N LYS A 142 5.82 16.58 -7.63
CA LYS A 142 5.83 17.51 -6.49
C LYS A 142 4.46 18.15 -6.20
N VAL A 143 3.37 17.42 -6.48
CA VAL A 143 2.01 17.82 -6.09
C VAL A 143 1.86 17.68 -4.57
N PRO A 144 1.28 18.67 -3.86
CA PRO A 144 1.11 18.60 -2.41
C PRO A 144 0.45 17.31 -1.95
N THR A 145 1.13 16.58 -1.07
CA THR A 145 0.73 15.24 -0.59
C THR A 145 0.87 15.18 0.92
N GLY A 146 -0.05 14.48 1.58
CA GLY A 146 0.00 14.24 3.02
C GLY A 146 -0.04 12.76 3.35
N VAL A 147 0.87 12.30 4.22
CA VAL A 147 0.99 10.90 4.66
C VAL A 147 1.17 10.81 6.17
N VAL A 148 1.18 9.59 6.72
CA VAL A 148 1.41 9.32 8.13
C VAL A 148 2.57 8.33 8.31
N ALA A 149 3.50 8.66 9.20
CA ALA A 149 4.55 7.78 9.71
C ALA A 149 4.05 7.15 11.01
N ALA A 150 3.91 5.83 11.03
CA ALA A 150 3.33 5.12 12.14
C ALA A 150 4.33 4.16 12.81
N CYS A 151 4.50 4.37 14.12
CA CYS A 151 5.29 3.49 14.98
C CYS A 151 4.84 3.71 16.45
N ALA A 152 4.87 2.66 17.25
CA ALA A 152 4.64 2.79 18.69
C ALA A 152 5.76 3.60 19.39
N ASP A 153 6.97 3.58 18.82
CA ASP A 153 8.09 4.43 19.22
C ASP A 153 7.97 5.79 18.51
N LEU A 154 7.65 6.83 19.27
CA LEU A 154 7.47 8.18 18.76
C LEU A 154 8.75 8.72 18.11
N ALA A 155 9.91 8.49 18.73
CA ALA A 155 11.17 9.00 18.21
C ALA A 155 11.51 8.40 16.82
N ALA A 156 11.20 7.11 16.61
CA ALA A 156 11.34 6.47 15.30
C ALA A 156 10.37 7.08 14.27
N ALA A 157 9.11 7.36 14.66
CA ALA A 157 8.13 8.00 13.80
C ALA A 157 8.53 9.44 13.43
N GLU A 158 9.03 10.22 14.39
CA GLU A 158 9.52 11.59 14.19
C GLU A 158 10.76 11.63 13.31
N LEU A 159 11.71 10.69 13.47
CA LEU A 159 12.85 10.58 12.57
C LEU A 159 12.42 10.41 11.10
N VAL A 160 11.43 9.55 10.85
CA VAL A 160 10.86 9.36 9.51
C VAL A 160 10.10 10.60 9.05
N GLN A 161 9.33 11.24 9.93
CA GLN A 161 8.66 12.51 9.65
C GLN A 161 9.67 13.56 9.17
N ASP A 162 10.73 13.80 9.93
CA ASP A 162 11.76 14.81 9.62
C ASP A 162 12.51 14.49 8.31
N THR A 163 12.77 13.20 8.05
CA THR A 163 13.49 12.75 6.85
C THR A 163 12.68 12.96 5.57
N PHE A 164 11.37 12.68 5.60
CA PHE A 164 10.51 12.74 4.42
C PHE A 164 9.80 14.07 4.24
N MET A 165 9.65 14.88 5.31
CA MET A 165 8.88 16.13 5.25
C MET A 165 9.53 17.14 4.30
N SER A 166 8.70 17.81 3.48
CA SER A 166 9.11 18.91 2.59
C SER A 166 7.94 19.90 2.43
N PRO A 167 8.16 21.06 1.77
CA PRO A 167 7.06 21.99 1.48
C PRO A 167 5.89 21.41 0.67
N VAL A 168 6.11 20.30 -0.05
CA VAL A 168 5.11 19.61 -0.87
C VAL A 168 4.76 18.22 -0.35
N PHE A 169 5.43 17.75 0.69
CA PHE A 169 5.16 16.42 1.27
C PHE A 169 5.03 16.51 2.79
N ARG A 170 3.79 16.49 3.26
CA ARG A 170 3.47 16.61 4.68
C ARG A 170 3.42 15.24 5.34
N VAL A 171 4.16 15.06 6.45
CA VAL A 171 4.14 13.80 7.21
C VAL A 171 3.58 14.08 8.61
N TYR A 172 2.62 13.28 9.03
CA TYR A 172 2.07 13.24 10.39
C TYR A 172 2.56 11.99 11.10
N THR A 173 2.61 11.99 12.42
CA THR A 173 2.94 10.80 13.21
C THR A 173 1.69 10.13 13.76
N ASN A 174 1.73 8.80 13.94
CA ASN A 174 0.65 8.02 14.56
C ASN A 174 1.25 6.83 15.34
N PRO A 175 0.86 6.59 16.60
CA PRO A 175 1.35 5.44 17.36
C PRO A 175 0.72 4.11 16.92
N ASP A 176 -0.41 4.13 16.18
CA ASP A 176 -1.14 2.95 15.74
C ASP A 176 -0.62 2.45 14.38
N ILE A 177 0.51 1.73 14.40
CA ILE A 177 1.05 1.10 13.20
C ILE A 177 0.10 0.01 12.64
N VAL A 178 -0.68 -0.65 13.50
CA VAL A 178 -1.62 -1.70 13.10
C VAL A 178 -2.72 -1.13 12.22
N GLY A 179 -3.41 -0.09 12.70
CA GLY A 179 -4.48 0.57 11.95
C GLY A 179 -3.98 1.22 10.65
N VAL A 180 -2.78 1.83 10.68
CA VAL A 180 -2.17 2.47 9.51
C VAL A 180 -1.85 1.45 8.40
N GLU A 181 -1.24 0.32 8.73
CA GLU A 181 -0.91 -0.73 7.74
C GLU A 181 -2.17 -1.42 7.21
N LEU A 182 -3.13 -1.77 8.09
CA LEU A 182 -4.38 -2.40 7.68
C LEU A 182 -5.24 -1.46 6.83
N GLY A 183 -5.33 -0.18 7.18
CA GLY A 183 -6.00 0.82 6.36
C GLY A 183 -5.42 0.88 4.95
N GLY A 184 -4.09 1.01 4.84
CA GLY A 184 -3.38 1.06 3.57
C GLY A 184 -3.51 -0.22 2.72
N ALA A 185 -3.65 -1.39 3.35
CA ALA A 185 -3.82 -2.67 2.65
C ALA A 185 -5.27 -2.89 2.19
N LEU A 186 -6.23 -2.79 3.12
CA LEU A 186 -7.64 -3.13 2.88
C LEU A 186 -8.33 -2.17 1.91
N LYS A 187 -7.95 -0.88 1.89
CA LYS A 187 -8.50 0.09 0.93
C LYS A 187 -8.34 -0.36 -0.54
N ASN A 188 -7.33 -1.18 -0.83
CA ASN A 188 -7.07 -1.67 -2.18
C ASN A 188 -8.16 -2.63 -2.66
N VAL A 189 -8.74 -3.42 -1.76
CA VAL A 189 -9.89 -4.29 -2.04
C VAL A 189 -11.11 -3.44 -2.39
N ILE A 190 -11.40 -2.42 -1.57
CA ILE A 190 -12.54 -1.53 -1.79
C ILE A 190 -12.39 -0.75 -3.10
N ALA A 191 -11.17 -0.29 -3.42
CA ALA A 191 -10.89 0.39 -4.67
C ALA A 191 -11.09 -0.52 -5.90
N LEU A 192 -10.77 -1.81 -5.80
CA LEU A 192 -11.06 -2.80 -6.83
C LEU A 192 -12.58 -2.95 -6.99
N CYS A 193 -13.34 -3.09 -5.90
CA CYS A 193 -14.80 -3.17 -5.92
C CYS A 193 -15.45 -1.90 -6.51
N CYS A 194 -14.95 -0.70 -6.18
CA CYS A 194 -15.39 0.55 -6.82
C CYS A 194 -15.12 0.53 -8.33
N GLY A 195 -13.98 -0.02 -8.74
CA GLY A 195 -13.68 -0.22 -10.16
C GLY A 195 -14.67 -1.16 -10.84
N VAL A 196 -15.01 -2.29 -10.20
CA VAL A 196 -16.03 -3.22 -10.71
C VAL A 196 -17.38 -2.50 -10.90
N SER A 197 -17.81 -1.72 -9.91
CA SER A 197 -19.01 -0.89 -9.99
C SER A 197 -18.97 0.08 -11.18
N ASP A 198 -17.84 0.75 -11.40
CA ASP A 198 -17.64 1.64 -12.56
C ASP A 198 -17.72 0.87 -13.89
N GLY A 199 -17.10 -0.31 -13.97
CA GLY A 199 -17.09 -1.18 -15.14
C GLY A 199 -18.48 -1.69 -15.53
N MET A 200 -19.33 -1.94 -14.54
CA MET A 200 -20.74 -2.30 -14.72
C MET A 200 -21.64 -1.11 -15.13
N GLY A 201 -21.11 0.12 -15.14
CA GLY A 201 -21.89 1.33 -15.43
C GLY A 201 -22.78 1.80 -14.28
N LEU A 202 -22.49 1.37 -13.04
CA LEU A 202 -23.19 1.85 -11.85
C LEU A 202 -22.71 3.26 -11.48
N GLY A 203 -23.65 4.09 -10.99
CA GLY A 203 -23.39 5.51 -10.76
C GLY A 203 -22.64 5.85 -9.47
N ASP A 204 -22.45 7.16 -9.25
CA ASP A 204 -21.69 7.69 -8.11
C ASP A 204 -22.32 7.36 -6.75
N ASN A 205 -23.64 7.19 -6.66
CA ASN A 205 -24.32 6.75 -5.43
C ASN A 205 -23.83 5.36 -5.00
N THR A 206 -23.69 4.42 -5.93
CA THR A 206 -23.15 3.07 -5.65
C THR A 206 -21.69 3.14 -5.21
N LYS A 207 -20.90 3.98 -5.86
CA LYS A 207 -19.50 4.20 -5.47
C LYS A 207 -19.39 4.78 -4.06
N ALA A 208 -20.20 5.81 -3.74
CA ALA A 208 -20.23 6.40 -2.39
C ALA A 208 -20.66 5.38 -1.33
N LEU A 209 -21.71 4.58 -1.61
CA LEU A 209 -22.13 3.47 -0.75
C LEU A 209 -20.99 2.47 -0.52
N MET A 210 -20.31 2.05 -1.59
CA MET A 210 -19.20 1.10 -1.55
C MET A 210 -18.05 1.63 -0.69
N MET A 211 -17.66 2.89 -0.86
CA MET A 211 -16.60 3.51 -0.07
C MET A 211 -16.98 3.61 1.41
N THR A 212 -18.21 4.07 1.72
CA THR A 212 -18.67 4.23 3.10
C THR A 212 -18.78 2.89 3.82
N ARG A 213 -19.42 1.89 3.19
CA ARG A 213 -19.55 0.56 3.78
C ARG A 213 -18.22 -0.18 3.82
N GLY A 214 -17.38 -0.02 2.79
CA GLY A 214 -16.03 -0.55 2.78
C GLY A 214 -15.17 0.00 3.91
N MET A 215 -15.25 1.29 4.20
CA MET A 215 -14.58 1.90 5.36
C MET A 215 -15.04 1.26 6.67
N THR A 216 -16.33 1.02 6.82
CA THR A 216 -16.87 0.34 8.01
C THR A 216 -16.29 -1.08 8.17
N GLU A 217 -16.17 -1.83 7.07
CA GLU A 217 -15.54 -3.16 7.09
C GLU A 217 -14.05 -3.08 7.46
N MET A 218 -13.33 -2.16 6.84
CA MET A 218 -11.91 -1.93 7.13
C MET A 218 -11.67 -1.61 8.61
N ALA A 219 -12.47 -0.70 9.19
CA ALA A 219 -12.38 -0.35 10.60
C ALA A 219 -12.73 -1.54 11.50
N ARG A 220 -13.78 -2.31 11.18
CA ARG A 220 -14.22 -3.47 11.94
C ARG A 220 -13.13 -4.53 12.02
N LEU A 221 -12.55 -4.92 10.88
CA LEU A 221 -11.45 -5.89 10.87
C LEU A 221 -10.21 -5.32 11.55
N GLY A 222 -9.88 -4.05 11.27
CA GLY A 222 -8.72 -3.41 11.85
C GLY A 222 -8.74 -3.32 13.36
N VAL A 223 -9.90 -2.97 13.95
CA VAL A 223 -10.08 -2.95 15.41
C VAL A 223 -10.00 -4.36 16.00
N ALA A 224 -10.60 -5.36 15.35
CA ALA A 224 -10.51 -6.76 15.79
C ALA A 224 -9.06 -7.29 15.78
N LEU A 225 -8.18 -6.71 14.96
CA LEU A 225 -6.76 -7.04 14.88
C LEU A 225 -5.85 -6.11 15.71
N GLY A 226 -6.44 -5.24 16.56
CA GLY A 226 -5.72 -4.40 17.51
C GLY A 226 -5.40 -2.98 17.04
N GLY A 227 -5.93 -2.56 15.91
CA GLY A 227 -5.88 -1.17 15.46
C GLY A 227 -6.92 -0.29 16.20
N ARG A 228 -6.79 1.03 16.05
CA ARG A 228 -7.70 2.01 16.65
C ARG A 228 -8.69 2.51 15.60
N SER A 229 -9.97 2.66 15.99
CA SER A 229 -11.04 3.11 15.09
C SER A 229 -10.75 4.48 14.44
N GLU A 230 -10.22 5.42 15.23
CA GLU A 230 -9.89 6.77 14.76
C GLU A 230 -8.82 6.79 13.67
N THR A 231 -7.92 5.80 13.62
CA THR A 231 -6.90 5.70 12.58
C THR A 231 -7.51 5.52 11.19
N PHE A 232 -8.62 4.79 11.11
CA PHE A 232 -9.33 4.56 9.83
C PHE A 232 -10.02 5.81 9.29
N ALA A 233 -10.40 6.76 10.13
CA ALA A 233 -10.89 8.08 9.71
C ALA A 233 -9.77 9.02 9.22
N GLY A 234 -8.50 8.66 9.41
CA GLY A 234 -7.33 9.44 9.05
C GLY A 234 -6.83 9.24 7.62
N LEU A 235 -5.55 9.66 7.39
CA LEU A 235 -4.93 9.67 6.07
C LEU A 235 -4.76 8.28 5.47
N SER A 236 -4.32 7.28 6.23
CA SER A 236 -4.10 5.91 5.72
C SER A 236 -5.39 5.09 5.58
N GLY A 237 -6.48 5.53 6.20
CA GLY A 237 -7.82 4.97 6.03
C GLY A 237 -8.61 5.76 4.98
N MET A 238 -9.44 6.70 5.45
CA MET A 238 -10.36 7.50 4.62
C MET A 238 -9.64 8.25 3.49
N GLY A 239 -8.53 8.93 3.80
CA GLY A 239 -7.80 9.70 2.80
C GLY A 239 -7.31 8.86 1.63
N ASP A 240 -6.64 7.74 1.94
CA ASP A 240 -6.09 6.84 0.93
C ASP A 240 -7.19 6.04 0.20
N LEU A 241 -8.28 5.72 0.88
CA LEU A 241 -9.45 5.11 0.27
C LEU A 241 -10.07 6.02 -0.80
N ILE A 242 -10.36 7.28 -0.47
CA ILE A 242 -10.97 8.24 -1.39
C ILE A 242 -10.13 8.38 -2.65
N VAL A 243 -8.85 8.70 -2.51
CA VAL A 243 -7.99 8.92 -3.68
C VAL A 243 -7.85 7.66 -4.53
N THR A 244 -7.80 6.47 -3.91
CA THR A 244 -7.63 5.21 -4.63
C THR A 244 -8.90 4.77 -5.36
N CYS A 245 -10.09 5.04 -4.80
CA CYS A 245 -11.38 4.73 -5.43
C CYS A 245 -11.77 5.71 -6.54
N THR A 246 -11.25 6.94 -6.54
CA THR A 246 -11.66 7.98 -7.49
C THR A 246 -10.64 8.24 -8.59
N SER A 247 -9.35 7.99 -8.35
CA SER A 247 -8.29 8.26 -9.31
C SER A 247 -8.13 7.16 -10.37
N MET A 248 -7.82 7.56 -11.62
CA MET A 248 -7.40 6.64 -12.69
C MET A 248 -5.93 6.20 -12.58
N HIS A 249 -5.14 6.81 -11.70
CA HIS A 249 -3.83 6.28 -11.34
C HIS A 249 -3.93 4.97 -10.54
N SER A 250 -5.07 4.69 -9.91
CA SER A 250 -5.30 3.47 -9.14
C SER A 250 -5.33 2.23 -10.03
N ARG A 251 -4.32 1.39 -9.90
CA ARG A 251 -4.22 0.08 -10.56
C ARG A 251 -5.38 -0.84 -10.13
N ASN A 252 -5.74 -0.80 -8.85
CA ASN A 252 -6.85 -1.59 -8.32
C ASN A 252 -8.18 -1.19 -8.96
N ARG A 253 -8.47 0.12 -9.04
CA ARG A 253 -9.68 0.62 -9.72
C ARG A 253 -9.68 0.24 -11.20
N ARG A 254 -8.56 0.39 -11.93
CA ARG A 254 -8.46 0.01 -13.34
C ARG A 254 -8.72 -1.47 -13.56
N ALA A 255 -8.10 -2.35 -12.75
CA ALA A 255 -8.38 -3.79 -12.80
C ALA A 255 -9.86 -4.10 -12.53
N GLY A 256 -10.44 -3.44 -11.51
CA GLY A 256 -11.87 -3.57 -11.22
C GLY A 256 -12.76 -3.17 -12.40
N ILE A 257 -12.44 -2.07 -13.09
CA ILE A 257 -13.22 -1.64 -14.29
C ILE A 257 -13.24 -2.73 -15.36
N LEU A 258 -12.11 -3.38 -15.63
CA LEU A 258 -12.01 -4.46 -16.60
C LEU A 258 -12.85 -5.68 -16.17
N ILE A 259 -12.75 -6.07 -14.90
CA ILE A 259 -13.56 -7.17 -14.33
C ILE A 259 -15.06 -6.83 -14.41
N GLY A 260 -15.45 -5.59 -14.10
CA GLY A 260 -16.85 -5.14 -14.20
C GLY A 260 -17.38 -5.12 -15.63
N LYS A 261 -16.52 -5.02 -16.63
CA LYS A 261 -16.85 -5.17 -18.06
C LYS A 261 -16.89 -6.62 -18.54
N GLY A 262 -16.59 -7.59 -17.68
CA GLY A 262 -16.68 -9.02 -17.95
C GLY A 262 -15.35 -9.74 -18.20
N GLU A 263 -14.21 -9.08 -18.01
CA GLU A 263 -12.91 -9.76 -18.07
C GLU A 263 -12.67 -10.62 -16.85
N SER A 264 -11.90 -11.70 -17.00
CA SER A 264 -11.42 -12.46 -15.86
C SER A 264 -10.42 -11.66 -15.02
N ALA A 265 -10.30 -11.96 -13.74
CA ALA A 265 -9.34 -11.30 -12.86
C ALA A 265 -7.89 -11.39 -13.40
N GLN A 266 -7.52 -12.53 -13.98
CA GLN A 266 -6.20 -12.76 -14.56
C GLN A 266 -5.94 -11.87 -15.78
N GLN A 267 -6.91 -11.77 -16.71
CA GLN A 267 -6.81 -10.89 -17.88
C GLN A 267 -6.70 -9.42 -17.46
N ALA A 268 -7.56 -8.98 -16.53
CA ALA A 268 -7.55 -7.61 -16.03
C ALA A 268 -6.19 -7.24 -15.39
N MET A 269 -5.58 -8.14 -14.61
CA MET A 269 -4.25 -7.91 -14.02
C MET A 269 -3.16 -7.82 -15.09
N GLN A 270 -3.22 -8.67 -16.14
CA GLN A 270 -2.26 -8.63 -17.25
C GLN A 270 -2.36 -7.31 -18.02
N GLU A 271 -3.57 -6.84 -18.30
CA GLU A 271 -3.79 -5.58 -19.03
C GLU A 271 -3.34 -4.36 -18.22
N VAL A 272 -3.54 -4.35 -16.91
CA VAL A 272 -3.00 -3.29 -16.02
C VAL A 272 -1.48 -3.22 -16.08
N GLY A 273 -0.79 -4.35 -16.31
CA GLY A 273 0.65 -4.43 -16.52
C GLY A 273 1.51 -4.09 -15.31
N ALA A 274 0.92 -4.11 -14.11
CA ALA A 274 1.62 -3.83 -12.85
C ALA A 274 0.88 -4.52 -11.69
N THR A 275 1.54 -4.64 -10.53
CA THR A 275 0.95 -5.30 -9.35
C THR A 275 -0.38 -4.65 -8.94
N VAL A 276 -1.42 -5.45 -8.86
CA VAL A 276 -2.75 -5.10 -8.35
C VAL A 276 -2.85 -5.62 -6.91
N GLU A 277 -2.46 -4.80 -5.94
CA GLU A 277 -2.41 -5.20 -4.53
C GLU A 277 -3.79 -5.60 -3.98
N GLY A 278 -4.88 -5.06 -4.51
CA GLY A 278 -6.25 -5.44 -4.14
C GLY A 278 -6.59 -6.89 -4.41
N TYR A 279 -5.96 -7.52 -5.42
CA TYR A 279 -6.10 -8.94 -5.67
C TYR A 279 -5.57 -9.76 -4.47
N TYR A 280 -4.33 -9.54 -4.07
CA TYR A 280 -3.71 -10.27 -2.94
C TYR A 280 -4.36 -9.90 -1.60
N ALA A 281 -4.72 -8.63 -1.42
CA ALA A 281 -5.37 -8.16 -0.20
C ALA A 281 -6.77 -8.75 0.00
N ALA A 282 -7.52 -9.11 -1.08
CA ALA A 282 -8.83 -9.74 -0.97
C ALA A 282 -8.73 -11.12 -0.31
N GLU A 283 -7.76 -11.94 -0.70
CA GLU A 283 -7.49 -13.24 -0.07
C GLU A 283 -7.11 -13.09 1.39
N SER A 284 -6.16 -12.19 1.68
CA SER A 284 -5.70 -11.94 3.05
C SER A 284 -6.81 -11.39 3.95
N ALA A 285 -7.64 -10.46 3.45
CA ALA A 285 -8.77 -9.90 4.17
C ALA A 285 -9.83 -10.97 4.50
N HIS A 286 -10.14 -11.83 3.53
CA HIS A 286 -11.07 -12.94 3.72
C HIS A 286 -10.57 -13.91 4.81
N MET A 287 -9.34 -14.38 4.69
CA MET A 287 -8.71 -15.27 5.67
C MET A 287 -8.67 -14.67 7.09
N LEU A 288 -8.30 -13.40 7.21
CA LEU A 288 -8.24 -12.73 8.51
C LEU A 288 -9.63 -12.51 9.11
N ALA A 289 -10.63 -12.14 8.30
CA ALA A 289 -12.01 -11.98 8.73
C ALA A 289 -12.59 -13.30 9.29
N GLU A 290 -12.37 -14.41 8.60
CA GLU A 290 -12.73 -15.76 9.07
C GLU A 290 -12.04 -16.10 10.41
N LYS A 291 -10.73 -15.86 10.50
CA LYS A 291 -9.92 -16.15 11.69
C LYS A 291 -10.40 -15.41 12.94
N VAL A 292 -10.84 -14.16 12.81
CA VAL A 292 -11.29 -13.33 13.95
C VAL A 292 -12.82 -13.24 14.06
N GLY A 293 -13.57 -13.90 13.18
CA GLY A 293 -15.05 -13.95 13.23
C GLY A 293 -15.72 -12.62 12.89
N VAL A 294 -15.14 -11.84 11.98
CA VAL A 294 -15.64 -10.52 11.58
C VAL A 294 -16.42 -10.58 10.26
N ASP A 295 -17.64 -10.02 10.23
CA ASP A 295 -18.45 -9.96 9.00
C ASP A 295 -17.96 -8.85 8.06
N MET A 296 -17.42 -9.27 6.91
CA MET A 296 -16.89 -8.39 5.86
C MET A 296 -17.52 -8.71 4.50
N PRO A 297 -18.80 -8.37 4.28
CA PRO A 297 -19.52 -8.76 3.07
C PRO A 297 -18.91 -8.27 1.77
N ILE A 298 -18.40 -7.04 1.70
CA ILE A 298 -17.78 -6.49 0.48
C ILE A 298 -16.45 -7.23 0.19
N CYS A 299 -15.61 -7.40 1.20
CA CYS A 299 -14.33 -8.10 1.03
C CYS A 299 -14.53 -9.58 0.70
N ARG A 300 -15.53 -10.25 1.29
CA ARG A 300 -15.92 -11.62 0.95
C ARG A 300 -16.36 -11.70 -0.51
N SER A 301 -17.24 -10.79 -0.93
CA SER A 301 -17.71 -10.70 -2.32
C SER A 301 -16.56 -10.49 -3.31
N ALA A 302 -15.58 -9.66 -2.95
CA ALA A 302 -14.38 -9.50 -3.76
C ALA A 302 -13.61 -10.83 -3.89
N TYR A 303 -13.44 -11.57 -2.79
CA TYR A 303 -12.79 -12.87 -2.79
C TYR A 303 -13.54 -13.88 -3.68
N GLU A 304 -14.86 -14.00 -3.55
CA GLU A 304 -15.68 -14.89 -4.35
C GLU A 304 -15.57 -14.62 -5.86
N VAL A 305 -15.55 -13.33 -6.25
CA VAL A 305 -15.35 -12.94 -7.66
C VAL A 305 -13.94 -13.29 -8.15
N LEU A 306 -12.92 -12.95 -7.36
CA LEU A 306 -11.52 -13.01 -7.79
C LEU A 306 -10.95 -14.43 -7.78
N TYR A 307 -11.35 -15.26 -6.83
CA TYR A 307 -10.77 -16.58 -6.57
C TYR A 307 -11.70 -17.75 -6.83
N GLU A 308 -13.03 -17.55 -6.66
CA GLU A 308 -14.03 -18.60 -6.88
C GLU A 308 -14.77 -18.44 -8.21
N GLY A 309 -14.52 -17.35 -8.95
CA GLY A 309 -15.11 -17.11 -10.25
C GLY A 309 -16.61 -16.82 -10.23
N ARG A 310 -17.12 -16.36 -9.10
CA ARG A 310 -18.54 -16.03 -8.95
C ARG A 310 -18.89 -14.81 -9.83
N PRO A 311 -20.03 -14.86 -10.60
CA PRO A 311 -20.43 -13.73 -11.43
C PRO A 311 -20.71 -12.46 -10.61
N VAL A 312 -20.16 -11.33 -11.04
CA VAL A 312 -20.28 -10.03 -10.35
C VAL A 312 -21.74 -9.64 -10.12
N GLN A 313 -22.63 -9.92 -11.11
CA GLN A 313 -24.05 -9.59 -11.02
C GLN A 313 -24.73 -10.30 -9.83
N HIS A 314 -24.46 -11.59 -9.63
CA HIS A 314 -25.05 -12.35 -8.52
C HIS A 314 -24.54 -11.85 -7.16
N VAL A 315 -23.27 -11.47 -7.09
CA VAL A 315 -22.69 -10.90 -5.87
C VAL A 315 -23.31 -9.56 -5.52
N LEU A 316 -23.58 -8.73 -6.50
CA LEU A 316 -24.28 -7.44 -6.30
C LEU A 316 -25.70 -7.65 -5.79
N GLU A 317 -26.46 -8.60 -6.39
CA GLU A 317 -27.81 -8.96 -5.96
C GLU A 317 -27.85 -9.42 -4.50
N ASP A 318 -26.88 -10.26 -4.10
CA ASP A 318 -26.78 -10.73 -2.70
C ASP A 318 -26.44 -9.60 -1.74
N LEU A 319 -25.50 -8.71 -2.09
CA LEU A 319 -25.15 -7.57 -1.24
C LEU A 319 -26.35 -6.64 -1.03
N MET A 320 -27.13 -6.37 -2.08
CA MET A 320 -28.34 -5.53 -2.00
C MET A 320 -29.50 -6.23 -1.31
N GLY A 321 -29.58 -7.57 -1.39
CA GLY A 321 -30.61 -8.41 -0.75
C GLY A 321 -30.38 -8.70 0.73
N ARG A 322 -29.28 -8.23 1.33
CA ARG A 322 -28.98 -8.50 2.76
C ARG A 322 -30.08 -7.98 3.69
N GLN A 323 -30.22 -8.62 4.84
CA GLN A 323 -31.18 -8.22 5.88
C GLN A 323 -30.95 -6.77 6.33
N LYS A 324 -32.05 -6.10 6.67
CA LYS A 324 -32.05 -4.74 7.21
C LYS A 324 -31.24 -4.69 8.52
N ARG A 325 -30.41 -3.66 8.68
CA ARG A 325 -29.68 -3.36 9.92
C ARG A 325 -29.49 -1.85 10.10
N GLY A 326 -29.09 -1.44 11.30
CA GLY A 326 -28.74 -0.05 11.57
C GLY A 326 -27.53 0.41 10.72
N GLU A 327 -27.45 1.70 10.43
CA GLU A 327 -26.29 2.28 9.73
C GLU A 327 -25.05 2.24 10.59
N SER A 328 -25.18 2.62 11.85
CA SER A 328 -24.06 2.63 12.81
C SER A 328 -23.66 1.23 13.23
N ASP A 329 -22.37 0.98 13.26
CA ASP A 329 -21.76 -0.23 13.78
C ASP A 329 -21.15 0.10 15.15
N GLN A 330 -21.48 -0.68 16.18
CA GLN A 330 -20.94 -0.46 17.53
C GLN A 330 -19.40 -0.57 17.58
N SER A 331 -18.78 -1.26 16.63
CA SER A 331 -17.33 -1.35 16.51
C SER A 331 -16.67 -0.05 16.01
N TRP A 332 -17.48 0.90 15.52
CA TRP A 332 -17.01 2.19 15.01
C TRP A 332 -16.94 3.29 16.09
N ILE A 333 -17.65 3.11 17.20
CA ILE A 333 -17.72 4.05 18.34
C ILE A 333 -16.80 3.53 19.48
#